data_103e16ceb528de1cda7c21453dabc347
#
_entry.id   103e16ceb528de1cda7c21453dabc347
#
_cell.length_a   1.000
_cell.length_b   1.000
_cell.length_c   1.000
_cell.angle_alpha   90.00
_cell.angle_beta   90.00
_cell.angle_gamma   90.00
#
_symmetry.space_group_name_H-M   'P 1'
#
loop_
_entity.id
_entity.type
_entity.pdbx_description
1 polymer ?
#
loop_
_entity_poly.entity_id
_entity_poly.type
_entity_poly.pdbx_seq_one_letter_code
_entity_poly.pdbx_strand_id
1 'polypeptide(L)' 'EVEKNMVIKALDHYQHNISKAAKSLGLSRAALYRRMEKFGIPL' A
#
# COMPACT_ATOMS: atom_id res chain seq x y z
N GLU A 1 3.18 -9.90 8.23
CA GLU A 1 3.95 -8.99 7.39
C GLU A 1 3.19 -8.58 6.14
N VAL A 2 3.45 -7.35 5.70
CA VAL A 2 2.80 -6.84 4.50
C VAL A 2 3.54 -7.33 3.26
N GLU A 3 2.80 -7.98 2.38
CA GLU A 3 3.35 -8.51 1.14
C GLU A 3 2.84 -7.72 -0.07
N LYS A 4 3.48 -7.93 -1.22
CA LYS A 4 3.10 -7.26 -2.45
C LYS A 4 1.61 -7.43 -2.76
N ASN A 5 1.09 -8.65 -2.65
CA ASN A 5 -0.31 -8.91 -2.95
C ASN A 5 -1.25 -8.16 -2.01
N MET A 6 -0.88 -8.05 -0.75
CA MET A 6 -1.67 -7.29 0.22
C MET A 6 -1.71 -5.81 -0.14
N VAL A 7 -0.58 -5.26 -0.56
CA VAL A 7 -0.50 -3.86 -0.97
C VAL A 7 -1.35 -3.64 -2.22
N ILE A 8 -1.22 -4.49 -3.21
CA ILE A 8 -2.00 -4.39 -4.45
C ILE A 8 -3.49 -4.46 -4.16
N LYS A 9 -3.91 -5.42 -3.33
CA LYS A 9 -5.32 -5.56 -2.97
C LYS A 9 -5.85 -4.34 -2.24
N ALA A 10 -5.07 -3.78 -1.33
CA ALA A 10 -5.48 -2.59 -0.59
C ALA A 10 -5.62 -1.40 -1.54
N LEU A 11 -4.66 -1.21 -2.44
CA LEU A 11 -4.71 -0.12 -3.41
C LEU A 11 -5.90 -0.26 -4.34
N ASP A 12 -6.18 -1.47 -4.78
CA ASP A 12 -7.32 -1.73 -5.65
C ASP A 12 -8.64 -1.50 -4.92
N HIS A 13 -8.74 -1.99 -3.70
CA HIS A 13 -9.95 -1.84 -2.88
C HIS A 13 -10.29 -0.38 -2.61
N TYR A 14 -9.27 0.43 -2.35
CA TYR A 14 -9.45 1.86 -2.04
C TYR A 14 -9.18 2.78 -3.23
N GLN A 15 -9.12 2.22 -4.45
CA GLN A 15 -8.94 2.99 -5.69
C GLN A 15 -7.70 3.89 -5.64
N HIS A 16 -6.59 3.32 -5.20
CA HIS A 16 -5.30 4.01 -5.06
C HIS A 16 -5.31 5.17 -4.06
N ASN A 17 -6.25 5.17 -3.12
CA ASN A 17 -6.22 6.13 -2.04
C ASN A 17 -5.16 5.70 -1.03
N ILE A 18 -3.99 6.33 -1.12
CA ILE A 18 -2.82 5.94 -0.32
C ILE A 18 -3.12 6.00 1.18
N SER A 19 -3.77 7.06 1.63
CA SER A 19 -4.07 7.22 3.06
C SER A 19 -4.94 6.09 3.59
N LYS A 20 -6.01 5.76 2.87
CA LYS A 20 -6.92 4.70 3.29
C LYS A 20 -6.28 3.32 3.18
N ALA A 21 -5.55 3.08 2.09
CA ALA A 21 -4.87 1.80 1.89
C ALA A 21 -3.83 1.57 2.99
N ALA A 22 -3.03 2.57 3.32
CA ALA A 22 -2.03 2.48 4.38
C ALA A 22 -2.70 2.18 5.72
N LYS A 23 -3.77 2.90 6.02
CA LYS A 23 -4.49 2.70 7.28
C LYS A 23 -5.04 1.28 7.40
N SER A 24 -5.57 0.75 6.30
CA SER A 24 -6.11 -0.60 6.28
C SER A 24 -5.03 -1.66 6.51
N LEU A 25 -3.80 -1.37 6.10
CA LEU A 25 -2.65 -2.26 6.29
C LEU A 25 -1.92 -2.05 7.62
N GLY A 26 -2.37 -1.08 8.41
CA GLY A 26 -1.69 -0.74 9.65
C GLY A 26 -0.37 0.01 9.44
N LEU A 27 -0.24 0.69 8.31
CA LEU A 27 0.97 1.41 7.95
C LEU A 27 0.73 2.91 7.91
N SER A 28 1.80 3.70 8.10
CA SER A 28 1.75 5.11 7.80
C SER A 28 1.83 5.30 6.28
N ARG A 29 1.49 6.51 5.80
CA ARG A 29 1.60 6.81 4.38
C ARG A 29 3.03 6.61 3.88
N ALA A 30 4.01 7.09 4.65
CA ALA A 30 5.42 6.93 4.28
C ALA A 30 5.82 5.46 4.21
N ALA A 31 5.34 4.65 5.16
CA ALA A 31 5.62 3.22 5.16
C ALA A 31 5.03 2.54 3.93
N LEU A 32 3.82 2.93 3.54
CA LEU A 32 3.19 2.37 2.35
C LEU A 32 3.98 2.73 1.09
N TYR A 33 4.41 3.99 0.95
CA TYR A 33 5.24 4.40 -0.19
C TYR A 33 6.52 3.57 -0.27
N ARG A 34 7.16 3.32 0.87
CA ARG A 34 8.36 2.48 0.91
C ARG A 34 8.08 1.07 0.42
N ARG A 35 6.96 0.50 0.84
CA ARG A 35 6.56 -0.84 0.39
C ARG A 35 6.30 -0.88 -1.10
N MET A 36 5.61 0.14 -1.61
CA MET A 36 5.33 0.23 -3.04
C MET A 36 6.63 0.31 -3.84
N GLU A 37 7.57 1.11 -3.39
CA GLU A 37 8.86 1.22 -4.04
C GLU A 37 9.63 -0.10 -3.99
N LYS A 38 9.63 -0.75 -2.84
CA LYS A 38 10.31 -2.04 -2.66
C LYS A 38 9.76 -3.10 -3.59
N PHE A 39 8.45 -3.12 -3.79
CA PHE A 39 7.78 -4.13 -4.62
C PHE A 39 7.66 -3.72 -6.09
N GLY A 40 8.14 -2.54 -6.45
CA GLY A 40 8.04 -2.06 -7.82
C GLY A 40 6.62 -1.72 -8.25
N ILE A 41 5.77 -1.35 -7.31
CA ILE A 41 4.39 -0.97 -7.60
C ILE A 41 4.35 0.50 -8.02
N PRO A 42 3.71 0.84 -9.15
CA PRO A 42 3.60 2.25 -9.58
C PRO A 42 2.83 3.10 -8.58
N LEU A 43 3.27 4.32 -8.43
CA LEU A 43 2.59 5.29 -7.54
C LEU A 43 1.33 5.88 -8.20
#